data_b4816703b4f0400308eeb2ce9f7bae52
#
_entry.id   b4816703b4f0400308eeb2ce9f7bae52
#
_cell.length_a   1.000
_cell.length_b   1.000
_cell.length_c   1.000
_cell.angle_alpha   90.00
_cell.angle_beta   90.00
_cell.angle_gamma   90.00
#
_symmetry.space_group_name_H-M   'P 1'
#
loop_
_entity.id
_entity.type
_entity.pdbx_description
1 polymer ?
#
loop_
_entity_poly.entity_id
_entity_poly.type
_entity_poly.pdbx_seq_one_letter_code
_entity_poly.pdbx_strand_id
1 'polypeptide(L)'
;MALNQIENFKRQCVKKKFSLKIEYLEGVTLSEHLKNRHLIEEESLLALEKDIKSMHALGYVHLDIRNAKNLIVTPSKKICIIDFQSAIKLNKFIPIKLQKLLQNIDLSAVMKFWNKGCNSAYPREDELRKYIYFLKFWPFKGYPFKKAKTKLKTVFRALLRGNSSLK
;
A
#
# COMPACT_ATOMS: atom_id res chain seq x y z
N MET A 1 -12.87 -3.70 13.28
CA MET A 1 -12.16 -4.85 12.67
C MET A 1 -10.71 -4.55 12.32
N ALA A 2 -10.35 -3.42 11.72
CA ALA A 2 -8.95 -3.03 11.48
C ALA A 2 -8.10 -2.92 12.76
N LEU A 3 -8.69 -2.43 13.86
CA LEU A 3 -8.07 -2.43 15.20
C LEU A 3 -7.64 -3.82 15.63
N ASN A 4 -8.50 -4.83 15.43
CA ASN A 4 -8.19 -6.22 15.76
C ASN A 4 -7.09 -6.80 14.86
N GLN A 5 -6.99 -6.37 13.59
CA GLN A 5 -5.91 -6.81 12.70
C GLN A 5 -4.56 -6.22 13.13
N ILE A 6 -4.51 -4.93 13.50
CA ILE A 6 -3.26 -4.30 13.97
C ILE A 6 -2.88 -4.82 15.37
N GLU A 7 -3.84 -5.02 16.29
CA GLU A 7 -3.58 -5.61 17.60
C GLU A 7 -3.25 -7.10 17.52
N ASN A 8 -3.93 -7.87 16.66
CA ASN A 8 -3.61 -9.26 16.41
C ASN A 8 -2.24 -9.40 15.75
N PHE A 9 -1.86 -8.51 14.83
CA PHE A 9 -0.51 -8.46 14.28
C PHE A 9 0.54 -8.27 15.39
N LYS A 10 0.27 -7.41 16.39
CA LYS A 10 1.16 -7.24 17.55
C LYS A 10 1.17 -8.46 18.48
N ARG A 11 0.04 -9.14 18.68
CA ARG A 11 -0.08 -10.29 19.59
C ARG A 11 0.48 -11.59 18.99
N GLN A 12 0.40 -11.76 17.67
CA GLN A 12 0.83 -12.98 16.97
C GLN A 12 2.28 -12.95 16.49
N CYS A 13 2.97 -11.82 16.61
CA CYS A 13 4.40 -11.72 16.33
C CYS A 13 5.23 -12.35 17.46
N VAL A 14 5.33 -13.65 17.52
CA VAL A 14 6.34 -14.34 18.36
C VAL A 14 7.68 -14.26 17.63
N LYS A 15 8.54 -13.32 18.05
CA LYS A 15 9.91 -13.22 17.54
C LYS A 15 10.76 -14.35 18.11
N LYS A 16 10.95 -15.43 17.37
CA LYS A 16 12.16 -16.25 17.47
C LYS A 16 13.26 -15.54 16.69
N LYS A 17 14.52 -15.70 17.10
CA LYS A 17 15.70 -14.91 16.63
C LYS A 17 15.81 -14.72 15.10
N PHE A 18 15.10 -15.53 14.26
CA PHE A 18 15.11 -15.51 12.80
C PHE A 18 13.76 -15.90 12.15
N SER A 19 12.64 -15.94 12.89
CA SER A 19 11.33 -16.31 12.34
C SER A 19 10.25 -15.37 12.83
N LEU A 20 9.28 -15.08 11.94
CA LEU A 20 8.08 -14.30 12.22
C LEU A 20 6.88 -15.18 11.92
N LYS A 21 6.02 -15.41 12.90
CA LYS A 21 4.75 -16.08 12.71
C LYS A 21 3.67 -15.03 12.47
N ILE A 22 3.01 -15.11 11.33
CA ILE A 22 1.89 -14.23 10.94
C ILE A 22 0.65 -15.08 10.68
N GLU A 23 -0.54 -14.48 10.81
CA GLU A 23 -1.79 -15.12 10.43
C GLU A 23 -1.82 -15.34 8.91
N TYR A 24 -2.25 -16.54 8.50
CA TYR A 24 -2.48 -16.83 7.09
C TYR A 24 -3.85 -16.30 6.69
N LEU A 25 -3.89 -15.50 5.62
CA LEU A 25 -5.12 -15.00 5.00
C LEU A 25 -5.40 -15.82 3.75
N GLU A 26 -6.47 -16.64 3.78
CA GLU A 26 -6.95 -17.34 2.60
C GLU A 26 -7.53 -16.35 1.60
N GLY A 27 -7.16 -16.49 0.33
CA GLY A 27 -7.65 -15.65 -0.75
C GLY A 27 -6.65 -15.45 -1.87
N VAL A 28 -7.03 -14.63 -2.83
CA VAL A 28 -6.19 -14.25 -3.99
C VAL A 28 -5.85 -12.77 -3.92
N THR A 29 -4.72 -12.37 -4.50
CA THR A 29 -4.41 -10.95 -4.56
C THR A 29 -5.45 -10.20 -5.41
N LEU A 30 -5.77 -8.96 -5.04
CA LEU A 30 -6.65 -8.11 -5.85
C LEU A 30 -6.09 -7.91 -7.27
N SER A 31 -4.77 -7.97 -7.43
CA SER A 31 -4.10 -7.94 -8.73
C SER A 31 -4.50 -9.13 -9.61
N GLU A 32 -4.54 -10.31 -9.04
CA GLU A 32 -4.93 -11.55 -9.70
C GLU A 32 -6.43 -11.60 -9.96
N HIS A 33 -7.23 -11.23 -8.98
CA HIS A 33 -8.70 -11.10 -9.11
C HIS A 33 -9.09 -10.23 -10.30
N LEU A 34 -8.47 -9.04 -10.43
CA LEU A 34 -8.70 -8.13 -11.55
C LEU A 34 -8.16 -8.63 -12.90
N LYS A 35 -7.06 -9.38 -12.92
CA LYS A 35 -6.54 -10.00 -14.15
C LYS A 35 -7.49 -11.05 -14.70
N ASN A 36 -8.14 -11.78 -13.83
CA ASN A 36 -9.14 -12.78 -14.17
C ASN A 36 -10.51 -12.14 -14.53
N ARG A 37 -10.57 -10.81 -14.65
CA ARG A 37 -11.77 -10.03 -14.99
C ARG A 37 -12.94 -10.24 -14.01
N HIS A 38 -12.65 -10.61 -12.78
CA HIS A 38 -13.67 -10.69 -11.74
C HIS A 38 -14.07 -9.28 -11.32
N LEU A 39 -15.37 -9.03 -11.23
CA LEU A 39 -15.91 -7.78 -10.71
C LEU A 39 -15.69 -7.71 -9.20
N ILE A 40 -15.54 -6.49 -8.70
CA ILE A 40 -15.47 -6.22 -7.26
C ILE A 40 -16.84 -5.70 -6.82
N GLU A 41 -17.33 -6.22 -5.72
CA GLU A 41 -18.54 -5.69 -5.09
C GLU A 41 -18.26 -4.32 -4.47
N GLU A 42 -19.19 -3.40 -4.65
CA GLU A 42 -19.07 -2.03 -4.13
C GLU A 42 -18.93 -2.05 -2.60
N GLU A 43 -19.69 -2.91 -1.92
CA GLU A 43 -19.64 -3.09 -0.48
C GLU A 43 -18.24 -3.51 0.00
N SER A 44 -17.54 -4.34 -0.77
CA SER A 44 -16.16 -4.75 -0.46
C SER A 44 -15.20 -3.57 -0.50
N LEU A 45 -15.37 -2.66 -1.47
CA LEU A 45 -14.54 -1.44 -1.57
C LEU A 45 -14.93 -0.38 -0.53
N LEU A 46 -16.21 -0.26 -0.18
CA LEU A 46 -16.66 0.60 0.92
C LEU A 46 -16.14 0.09 2.26
N ALA A 47 -16.12 -1.23 2.47
CA ALA A 47 -15.51 -1.83 3.65
C ALA A 47 -14.00 -1.57 3.71
N LEU A 48 -13.29 -1.69 2.57
CA LEU A 48 -11.87 -1.33 2.46
C LEU A 48 -11.65 0.15 2.79
N GLU A 49 -12.48 1.07 2.28
CA GLU A 49 -12.41 2.50 2.60
C GLU A 49 -12.55 2.75 4.11
N LYS A 50 -13.50 2.06 4.76
CA LYS A 50 -13.70 2.13 6.20
C LYS A 50 -12.47 1.62 6.97
N ASP A 51 -11.88 0.52 6.54
CA ASP A 51 -10.66 -0.03 7.16
C ASP A 51 -9.46 0.92 7.01
N ILE A 52 -9.29 1.56 5.85
CA ILE A 52 -8.27 2.61 5.63
C ILE A 52 -8.51 3.80 6.56
N LYS A 53 -9.74 4.30 6.68
CA LYS A 53 -10.07 5.40 7.58
C LYS A 53 -9.82 5.05 9.05
N SER A 54 -10.11 3.81 9.45
CA SER A 54 -9.83 3.32 10.79
C SER A 54 -8.33 3.27 11.08
N MET A 55 -7.51 2.85 10.11
CA MET A 55 -6.05 2.89 10.19
C MET A 55 -5.55 4.35 10.33
N HIS A 56 -6.12 5.28 9.56
CA HIS A 56 -5.78 6.70 9.65
C HIS A 56 -6.15 7.30 11.01
N ALA A 57 -7.28 6.90 11.61
CA ALA A 57 -7.69 7.33 12.95
C ALA A 57 -6.69 6.85 14.03
N LEU A 58 -6.02 5.72 13.81
CA LEU A 58 -4.92 5.24 14.66
C LEU A 58 -3.59 5.96 14.42
N GLY A 59 -3.57 6.93 13.49
CA GLY A 59 -2.40 7.69 13.15
C GLY A 59 -1.43 6.99 12.20
N TYR A 60 -1.88 6.02 11.40
CA TYR A 60 -1.04 5.34 10.42
C TYR A 60 -1.51 5.63 8.99
N VAL A 61 -0.56 5.74 8.07
CA VAL A 61 -0.79 5.74 6.60
C VAL A 61 0.05 4.65 5.98
N HIS A 62 -0.50 3.96 4.98
CA HIS A 62 0.16 2.78 4.37
C HIS A 62 1.09 3.15 3.21
N LEU A 63 0.67 4.12 2.38
CA LEU A 63 1.38 4.68 1.21
C LEU A 63 1.58 3.74 0.01
N ASP A 64 1.26 2.44 0.15
CA ASP A 64 1.36 1.47 -0.96
C ASP A 64 0.07 0.63 -1.16
N ILE A 65 -1.10 1.09 -0.67
CA ILE A 65 -2.41 0.44 -0.90
C ILE A 65 -2.75 0.42 -2.41
N ARG A 66 -2.28 1.39 -3.18
CA ARG A 66 -2.51 1.46 -4.64
C ARG A 66 -1.89 0.30 -5.41
N ASN A 67 -1.00 -0.46 -4.80
CA ASN A 67 -0.48 -1.72 -5.31
C ASN A 67 -1.46 -2.86 -5.01
N ALA A 68 -2.17 -3.33 -6.03
CA ALA A 68 -3.18 -4.38 -5.88
C ALA A 68 -2.62 -5.73 -5.35
N LYS A 69 -1.30 -5.90 -5.32
CA LYS A 69 -0.64 -7.06 -4.71
C LYS A 69 -0.64 -6.99 -3.19
N ASN A 70 -0.81 -5.79 -2.61
CA ASN A 70 -0.87 -5.57 -1.17
C ASN A 70 -2.30 -5.69 -0.62
N LEU A 71 -3.23 -6.20 -1.42
CA LEU A 71 -4.61 -6.43 -1.07
C LEU A 71 -4.99 -7.88 -1.39
N ILE A 72 -5.61 -8.57 -0.44
CA ILE A 72 -6.12 -9.94 -0.61
C ILE A 72 -7.64 -9.90 -0.61
N VAL A 73 -8.24 -10.52 -1.61
CA VAL A 73 -9.68 -10.78 -1.68
C VAL A 73 -9.93 -12.17 -1.09
N THR A 74 -10.63 -12.21 0.03
CA THR A 74 -10.97 -13.47 0.71
C THR A 74 -12.15 -14.17 0.02
N PRO A 75 -12.40 -15.46 0.31
CA PRO A 75 -13.59 -16.16 -0.19
C PRO A 75 -14.90 -15.48 0.21
N SER A 76 -14.94 -14.77 1.36
CA SER A 76 -16.08 -13.95 1.79
C SER A 76 -16.14 -12.58 1.09
N LYS A 77 -15.37 -12.37 0.02
CA LYS A 77 -15.28 -11.14 -0.77
C LYS A 77 -14.77 -9.92 0.01
N LYS A 78 -14.28 -10.11 1.22
CA LYS A 78 -13.65 -9.06 1.99
C LYS A 78 -12.26 -8.76 1.41
N ILE A 79 -11.89 -7.46 1.33
CA ILE A 79 -10.56 -7.03 0.91
C ILE A 79 -9.73 -6.71 2.15
N CYS A 80 -8.62 -7.42 2.33
CA CYS A 80 -7.70 -7.25 3.45
C CYS A 80 -6.41 -6.57 2.99
N ILE A 81 -5.92 -5.63 3.79
CA ILE A 81 -4.65 -4.92 3.54
C ILE A 81 -3.51 -5.74 4.12
N ILE A 82 -2.44 -5.95 3.34
CA ILE A 82 -1.21 -6.64 3.74
C ILE A 82 0.02 -5.78 3.40
N ASP A 83 1.20 -6.20 3.86
CA ASP A 83 2.50 -5.58 3.55
C ASP A 83 2.64 -4.12 4.03
N PHE A 84 2.63 -3.95 5.35
CA PHE A 84 2.79 -2.65 6.02
C PHE A 84 4.24 -2.11 6.03
N GLN A 85 5.14 -2.62 5.16
CA GLN A 85 6.56 -2.19 5.14
C GLN A 85 6.73 -0.71 4.79
N SER A 86 5.80 -0.12 4.03
CA SER A 86 5.80 1.30 3.67
C SER A 86 4.97 2.17 4.62
N ALA A 87 4.32 1.57 5.61
CA ALA A 87 3.45 2.31 6.52
C ALA A 87 4.24 3.25 7.43
N ILE A 88 3.73 4.46 7.59
CA ILE A 88 4.32 5.50 8.43
C ILE A 88 3.34 5.86 9.55
N LYS A 89 3.86 6.00 10.76
CA LYS A 89 3.11 6.57 11.87
C LYS A 89 3.13 8.09 11.78
N LEU A 90 1.95 8.69 11.64
CA LEU A 90 1.79 10.14 11.70
C LEU A 90 2.01 10.62 13.14
N ASN A 91 2.71 11.70 13.30
CA ASN A 91 2.96 12.31 14.59
C ASN A 91 2.68 13.82 14.53
N LYS A 92 2.68 14.49 15.69
CA LYS A 92 2.39 15.92 15.85
C LYS A 92 3.36 16.85 15.11
N PHE A 93 4.54 16.36 14.73
CA PHE A 93 5.54 17.17 14.00
C PHE A 93 5.28 17.22 12.51
N ILE A 94 4.43 16.32 11.98
CA ILE A 94 4.04 16.34 10.56
C ILE A 94 2.92 17.37 10.38
N PRO A 95 3.08 18.39 9.51
CA PRO A 95 2.06 19.40 9.26
C PRO A 95 0.72 18.75 8.88
N ILE A 96 -0.39 19.25 9.42
CA ILE A 96 -1.74 18.68 9.18
C ILE A 96 -2.11 18.59 7.70
N LYS A 97 -1.66 19.55 6.88
CA LYS A 97 -1.86 19.52 5.43
C LYS A 97 -1.17 18.32 4.77
N LEU A 98 0.05 17.98 5.24
CA LEU A 98 0.78 16.81 4.76
C LEU A 98 0.15 15.51 5.25
N GLN A 99 -0.31 15.45 6.51
CA GLN A 99 -1.06 14.28 7.01
C GLN A 99 -2.29 14.01 6.14
N LYS A 100 -3.12 15.05 5.87
CA LYS A 100 -4.30 14.92 5.00
C LYS A 100 -3.94 14.50 3.58
N LEU A 101 -2.83 15.01 3.03
CA LEU A 101 -2.35 14.59 1.72
C LEU A 101 -2.02 13.09 1.70
N LEU A 102 -1.25 12.59 2.69
CA LEU A 102 -0.86 11.18 2.77
C LEU A 102 -2.09 10.27 2.96
N GLN A 103 -3.05 10.66 3.79
CA GLN A 103 -4.33 9.95 3.96
C GLN A 103 -5.13 9.88 2.66
N ASN A 104 -5.20 10.98 1.90
CA ASN A 104 -5.92 10.99 0.63
C ASN A 104 -5.21 10.19 -0.46
N ILE A 105 -3.88 10.03 -0.39
CA ILE A 105 -3.14 9.12 -1.26
C ILE A 105 -3.61 7.67 -1.04
N ASP A 106 -3.75 7.23 0.21
CA ASP A 106 -4.27 5.90 0.53
C ASP A 106 -5.71 5.74 0.05
N LEU A 107 -6.60 6.70 0.35
CA LEU A 107 -8.01 6.67 -0.08
C LEU A 107 -8.16 6.67 -1.62
N SER A 108 -7.23 7.30 -2.35
CA SER A 108 -7.23 7.28 -3.81
C SER A 108 -7.04 5.87 -4.40
N ALA A 109 -6.62 4.90 -3.59
CA ALA A 109 -6.56 3.50 -4.00
C ALA A 109 -7.95 2.90 -4.19
N VAL A 110 -8.90 3.22 -3.31
CA VAL A 110 -10.30 2.76 -3.41
C VAL A 110 -10.90 3.21 -4.74
N MET A 111 -10.79 4.51 -5.07
CA MET A 111 -11.25 5.05 -6.35
C MET A 111 -10.58 4.36 -7.54
N LYS A 112 -9.26 4.10 -7.47
CA LYS A 112 -8.54 3.38 -8.53
C LYS A 112 -9.11 1.99 -8.76
N PHE A 113 -9.45 1.25 -7.71
CA PHE A 113 -9.96 -0.11 -7.82
C PHE A 113 -11.45 -0.13 -8.16
N TRP A 114 -12.21 0.87 -7.71
CA TRP A 114 -13.58 1.08 -8.13
C TRP A 114 -13.69 1.23 -9.64
N ASN A 115 -12.92 2.16 -10.22
CA ASN A 115 -12.90 2.41 -11.67
C ASN A 115 -12.36 1.23 -12.50
N LYS A 116 -11.76 0.22 -11.85
CA LYS A 116 -11.24 -0.99 -12.52
C LYS A 116 -12.14 -2.21 -12.38
N GLY A 117 -12.88 -2.29 -11.30
CA GLY A 117 -13.58 -3.51 -10.92
C GLY A 117 -15.07 -3.34 -10.69
N CYS A 118 -15.60 -2.11 -10.60
CA CYS A 118 -17.03 -1.85 -10.48
C CYS A 118 -17.59 -1.26 -11.78
N ASN A 119 -18.88 -1.47 -12.00
CA ASN A 119 -19.60 -0.93 -13.16
C ASN A 119 -20.17 0.47 -12.93
N SER A 120 -20.20 0.94 -11.68
CA SER A 120 -20.70 2.26 -11.28
C SER A 120 -19.58 3.28 -11.15
N ALA A 121 -19.93 4.56 -11.18
CA ALA A 121 -19.00 5.64 -10.88
C ALA A 121 -18.72 5.72 -9.37
N TYR A 122 -17.47 6.02 -8.99
CA TYR A 122 -17.12 6.19 -7.57
C TYR A 122 -17.77 7.46 -7.01
N PRO A 123 -18.52 7.39 -5.89
CA PRO A 123 -19.33 8.51 -5.39
C PRO A 123 -18.53 9.77 -5.00
N ARG A 124 -17.22 9.63 -4.75
CA ARG A 124 -16.33 10.72 -4.31
C ARG A 124 -15.18 10.98 -5.29
N GLU A 125 -15.40 10.71 -6.57
CA GLU A 125 -14.35 10.82 -7.59
C GLU A 125 -13.75 12.23 -7.65
N ASP A 126 -14.59 13.27 -7.62
CA ASP A 126 -14.14 14.66 -7.72
C ASP A 126 -13.23 15.09 -6.56
N GLU A 127 -13.49 14.61 -5.36
CA GLU A 127 -12.66 14.90 -4.19
C GLU A 127 -11.26 14.30 -4.31
N LEU A 128 -11.14 13.09 -4.86
CA LEU A 128 -9.90 12.32 -4.88
C LEU A 128 -9.11 12.46 -6.19
N ARG A 129 -9.75 12.91 -7.28
CA ARG A 129 -9.11 13.07 -8.59
C ARG A 129 -7.87 13.97 -8.55
N LYS A 130 -7.90 15.07 -7.80
CA LYS A 130 -6.76 15.96 -7.60
C LYS A 130 -5.52 15.28 -7.02
N TYR A 131 -5.72 14.28 -6.13
CA TYR A 131 -4.61 13.56 -5.52
C TYR A 131 -3.95 12.57 -6.49
N ILE A 132 -4.69 12.10 -7.51
CA ILE A 132 -4.13 11.27 -8.59
C ILE A 132 -3.19 12.10 -9.47
N TYR A 133 -3.57 13.34 -9.79
CA TYR A 133 -2.67 14.25 -10.51
C TYR A 133 -1.40 14.50 -9.71
N PHE A 134 -1.52 14.76 -8.41
CA PHE A 134 -0.37 14.92 -7.53
C PHE A 134 0.55 13.68 -7.55
N LEU A 135 -0.02 12.48 -7.58
CA LEU A 135 0.75 11.23 -7.65
C LEU A 135 1.55 11.05 -8.96
N LYS A 136 1.17 11.72 -10.07
CA LYS A 136 1.99 11.72 -11.29
C LYS A 136 3.32 12.44 -11.09
N PHE A 137 3.34 13.46 -10.25
CA PHE A 137 4.53 14.25 -9.90
C PHE A 137 5.21 13.76 -8.63
N TRP A 138 4.62 12.76 -7.95
CA TRP A 138 5.16 12.22 -6.70
C TRP A 138 6.48 11.50 -6.96
N PRO A 139 7.62 11.98 -6.35
CA PRO A 139 8.93 11.41 -6.62
C PRO A 139 9.08 9.96 -6.11
N PHE A 140 8.20 9.54 -5.21
CA PHE A 140 8.20 8.22 -4.58
C PHE A 140 7.29 7.22 -5.30
N LYS A 141 7.33 7.15 -6.64
CA LYS A 141 6.66 6.10 -7.40
C LYS A 141 7.34 4.76 -7.11
N GLY A 142 6.82 4.05 -6.13
CA GLY A 142 7.30 2.72 -5.70
C GLY A 142 8.75 2.76 -5.22
N TYR A 143 8.98 2.34 -4.02
CA TYR A 143 10.28 2.15 -3.37
C TYR A 143 11.44 2.98 -3.96
N PRO A 144 11.63 4.26 -3.59
CA PRO A 144 12.73 5.08 -4.12
C PRO A 144 14.09 4.46 -3.79
N PHE A 145 14.17 3.72 -2.68
CA PHE A 145 15.37 3.03 -2.24
C PHE A 145 15.77 1.83 -3.12
N LYS A 146 14.84 1.13 -3.80
CA LYS A 146 15.24 0.03 -4.71
C LYS A 146 15.93 0.57 -5.95
N LYS A 147 15.41 1.62 -6.58
CA LYS A 147 16.06 2.24 -7.76
C LYS A 147 17.35 2.95 -7.40
N ALA A 148 17.40 3.66 -6.26
CA ALA A 148 18.63 4.29 -5.76
C ALA A 148 19.68 3.23 -5.40
N LYS A 149 19.30 2.16 -4.70
CA LYS A 149 20.19 1.06 -4.32
C LYS A 149 20.70 0.29 -5.54
N THR A 150 19.90 0.13 -6.59
CA THR A 150 20.32 -0.52 -7.85
C THR A 150 21.28 0.39 -8.63
N LYS A 151 20.98 1.70 -8.74
CA LYS A 151 21.91 2.67 -9.34
C LYS A 151 23.23 2.75 -8.56
N LEU A 152 23.16 2.81 -7.23
CA LEU A 152 24.36 2.84 -6.37
C LEU A 152 25.21 1.55 -6.55
N LYS A 153 24.58 0.38 -6.58
CA LYS A 153 25.28 -0.89 -6.86
C LYS A 153 25.90 -0.93 -8.25
N THR A 154 25.24 -0.37 -9.25
CA THR A 154 25.77 -0.33 -10.64
C THR A 154 26.97 0.60 -10.72
N VAL A 155 26.89 1.80 -10.12
CA VAL A 155 27.99 2.75 -10.05
C VAL A 155 29.17 2.19 -9.25
N PHE A 156 28.91 1.56 -8.10
CA PHE A 156 29.96 0.95 -7.27
C PHE A 156 30.64 -0.23 -7.96
N ARG A 157 29.88 -1.07 -8.71
CA ARG A 157 30.47 -2.12 -9.53
C ARG A 157 31.27 -1.58 -10.71
N ALA A 158 30.86 -0.47 -11.32
CA ALA A 158 31.61 0.18 -12.39
C ALA A 158 32.94 0.76 -11.86
N LEU A 159 32.94 1.39 -10.70
CA LEU A 159 34.15 1.90 -10.04
C LEU A 159 35.11 0.78 -9.64
N LEU A 160 34.61 -0.35 -9.13
CA LEU A 160 35.44 -1.50 -8.78
C LEU A 160 36.05 -2.20 -10.01
N ARG A 161 35.37 -2.17 -11.17
CA ARG A 161 35.88 -2.72 -12.43
C ARG A 161 36.88 -1.79 -13.11
N GLY A 162 36.78 -0.47 -12.89
CA GLY A 162 37.73 0.51 -13.44
C GLY A 162 39.13 0.47 -12.82
N ASN A 163 39.28 -0.09 -11.60
CA ASN A 163 40.56 -0.20 -10.91
C ASN A 163 41.34 -1.51 -11.20
N SER A 164 40.79 -2.42 -12.01
CA SER A 164 41.48 -3.68 -12.36
C SER A 164 42.18 -3.65 -13.72
N SER A 165 42.23 -2.47 -14.38
CA SER A 165 42.90 -2.31 -15.70
C SER A 165 44.24 -1.56 -15.64
N LEU A 166 44.79 -1.38 -14.43
CA LEU A 166 46.12 -0.78 -14.22
C LEU A 166 46.97 -1.75 -13.40
N LYS A 167 47.35 -2.85 -14.00
CA LYS A 167 48.53 -3.63 -13.66
C LYS A 167 49.09 -4.26 -14.94
#